data_b2ab159fc0205aee23e29482be214091
#
_entry.id   b2ab159fc0205aee23e29482be214091
#
_cell.length_a   1.000
_cell.length_b   1.000
_cell.length_c   1.000
_cell.angle_alpha   90.00
_cell.angle_beta   90.00
_cell.angle_gamma   90.00
#
_symmetry.space_group_name_H-M   'P 1'
#
loop_
_entity.id
_entity.type
_entity.pdbx_description
1 polymer ?
#
loop_
_entity_poly.entity_id
_entity_poly.type
_entity_poly.pdbx_seq_one_letter_code
_entity_poly.pdbx_strand_id
1 'polypeptide(L)'
;EKWNNAIPFIKNVDKVFKSLVPKRHKKQVERALQTPDYQIANTCFSTITLNYSWRTALHRDAGDYRKGFGNLVVLEDSKNPNEWGGCYFGLPQYGICAEVRHGDFLAANVHQWHCNTEFIPKVNKSEKEIVEINKNFCYENNIKFTKNSEKKLLNNIKNNWHFNRLSMVFYLRENMLRCKDLDNTKDKTQEKILKTKKSLVVN
;
A
#
# COMPACT_ATOMS: atom_id res chain seq x y z
N GLU A 1 -2.74 -19.17 2.79
CA GLU A 1 -1.28 -19.43 2.58
C GLU A 1 -0.52 -18.13 2.36
N LYS A 2 -0.77 -17.37 1.30
CA LYS A 2 -0.05 -16.10 0.97
C LYS A 2 -0.08 -15.07 2.10
N TRP A 3 -1.21 -14.94 2.81
CA TRP A 3 -1.33 -14.04 3.95
C TRP A 3 -0.38 -14.43 5.09
N ASN A 4 -0.33 -15.71 5.43
CA ASN A 4 0.55 -16.19 6.50
C ASN A 4 2.02 -15.96 6.19
N ASN A 5 2.40 -16.05 4.91
CA ASN A 5 3.76 -15.75 4.46
C ASN A 5 4.12 -14.26 4.57
N ALA A 6 3.14 -13.35 4.55
CA ALA A 6 3.35 -11.92 4.72
C ALA A 6 3.51 -11.49 6.20
N ILE A 7 3.00 -12.28 7.16
CA ILE A 7 3.02 -11.94 8.59
C ILE A 7 4.42 -11.64 9.14
N PRO A 8 5.47 -12.43 8.86
CA PRO A 8 6.83 -12.13 9.34
C PRO A 8 7.33 -10.76 8.86
N PHE A 9 7.05 -10.41 7.61
CA PHE A 9 7.41 -9.11 7.04
C PHE A 9 6.66 -7.97 7.77
N ILE A 10 5.35 -8.09 7.97
CA ILE A 10 4.53 -7.10 8.68
C ILE A 10 5.05 -6.87 10.10
N LYS A 11 5.38 -7.94 10.81
CA LYS A 11 5.97 -7.87 12.17
C LYS A 11 7.36 -7.21 12.14
N ASN A 12 8.14 -7.41 11.09
CA ASN A 12 9.44 -6.75 10.95
C ASN A 12 9.27 -5.24 10.74
N VAL A 13 8.31 -4.80 9.93
CA VAL A 13 7.98 -3.38 9.75
C VAL A 13 7.61 -2.74 11.09
N ASP A 14 6.81 -3.41 11.93
CA ASP A 14 6.45 -2.95 13.27
C ASP A 14 7.67 -2.79 14.18
N LYS A 15 8.61 -3.75 14.15
CA LYS A 15 9.88 -3.68 14.90
C LYS A 15 10.75 -2.52 14.44
N VAL A 16 10.86 -2.29 13.14
CA VAL A 16 11.63 -1.17 12.58
C VAL A 16 11.01 0.16 13.02
N PHE A 17 9.70 0.30 12.95
CA PHE A 17 8.97 1.48 13.45
C PHE A 17 9.25 1.72 14.93
N LYS A 18 9.17 0.67 15.75
CA LYS A 18 9.50 0.75 17.18
C LYS A 18 10.93 1.21 17.43
N SER A 19 11.89 0.70 16.66
CA SER A 19 13.32 1.05 16.79
C SER A 19 13.60 2.50 16.43
N LEU A 20 13.04 2.98 15.31
CA LEU A 20 13.34 4.31 14.77
C LEU A 20 12.54 5.42 15.44
N VAL A 21 11.27 5.17 15.79
CA VAL A 21 10.37 6.20 16.33
C VAL A 21 9.60 5.69 17.57
N PRO A 22 10.29 5.27 18.64
CA PRO A 22 9.69 4.53 19.74
C PRO A 22 8.54 5.27 20.45
N LYS A 23 8.62 6.59 20.56
CA LYS A 23 7.56 7.39 21.20
C LYS A 23 6.25 7.38 20.41
N ARG A 24 6.31 7.42 19.08
CA ARG A 24 5.13 7.34 18.22
C ARG A 24 4.59 5.93 18.15
N HIS A 25 5.47 4.95 18.00
CA HIS A 25 5.10 3.54 18.04
C HIS A 25 4.34 3.18 19.33
N LYS A 26 4.87 3.59 20.52
CA LYS A 26 4.20 3.34 21.80
C LYS A 26 2.76 3.88 21.81
N LYS A 27 2.55 5.13 21.39
CA LYS A 27 1.21 5.74 21.32
C LYS A 27 0.28 4.98 20.36
N GLN A 28 0.83 4.48 19.25
CA GLN A 28 0.05 3.74 18.27
C GLN A 28 -0.34 2.36 18.79
N VAL A 29 0.57 1.65 19.49
CA VAL A 29 0.29 0.39 20.18
C VAL A 29 -0.78 0.57 21.25
N GLU A 30 -0.63 1.56 22.15
CA GLU A 30 -1.60 1.85 23.20
C GLU A 30 -3.02 2.08 22.64
N ARG A 31 -3.10 2.70 21.48
CA ARG A 31 -4.38 2.95 20.82
C ARG A 31 -4.90 1.70 20.11
N ALA A 32 -4.05 0.93 19.44
CA ALA A 32 -4.40 -0.30 18.74
C ALA A 32 -4.94 -1.38 19.72
N LEU A 33 -4.38 -1.46 20.91
CA LEU A 33 -4.82 -2.38 21.96
C LEU A 33 -6.27 -2.13 22.46
N GLN A 34 -6.86 -0.97 22.17
CA GLN A 34 -8.27 -0.69 22.48
C GLN A 34 -9.23 -1.39 21.49
N THR A 35 -8.72 -1.87 20.38
CA THR A 35 -9.46 -2.62 19.36
C THR A 35 -8.61 -3.78 18.84
N PRO A 36 -8.29 -4.78 19.68
CA PRO A 36 -7.32 -5.83 19.36
C PRO A 36 -7.74 -6.67 18.15
N ASP A 37 -9.02 -6.85 17.91
CA ASP A 37 -9.56 -7.61 16.78
C ASP A 37 -9.21 -7.00 15.40
N TYR A 38 -8.88 -5.71 15.37
CA TYR A 38 -8.48 -5.03 14.14
C TYR A 38 -6.96 -4.94 13.97
N GLN A 39 -6.18 -5.46 14.93
CA GLN A 39 -4.74 -5.49 14.81
C GLN A 39 -4.30 -6.54 13.77
N ILE A 40 -3.47 -6.13 12.83
CA ILE A 40 -2.86 -7.06 11.89
C ILE A 40 -1.71 -7.78 12.60
N ALA A 41 -1.81 -9.09 12.76
CA ALA A 41 -0.77 -9.96 13.33
C ALA A 41 -0.20 -9.48 14.69
N ASN A 42 -1.05 -8.88 15.53
CA ASN A 42 -0.68 -8.29 16.83
C ASN A 42 0.37 -7.17 16.73
N THR A 43 0.36 -6.41 15.64
CA THR A 43 1.19 -5.19 15.44
C THR A 43 0.41 -3.93 15.78
N CYS A 44 1.06 -2.78 15.73
CA CYS A 44 0.39 -1.49 15.89
C CYS A 44 -0.41 -1.03 14.66
N PHE A 45 -0.56 -1.88 13.65
CA PHE A 45 -1.24 -1.57 12.39
C PHE A 45 -2.62 -2.23 12.32
N SER A 46 -3.57 -1.52 11.73
CA SER A 46 -4.91 -2.05 11.38
C SER A 46 -5.14 -2.09 9.88
N THR A 47 -4.28 -1.44 9.12
CA THR A 47 -4.46 -1.29 7.67
C THR A 47 -3.12 -1.32 6.95
N ILE A 48 -3.13 -1.96 5.78
CA ILE A 48 -2.02 -1.94 4.83
C ILE A 48 -2.58 -1.54 3.48
N THR A 49 -2.09 -0.45 2.92
CA THR A 49 -2.41 -0.03 1.55
C THR A 49 -1.29 -0.47 0.61
N LEU A 50 -1.65 -1.11 -0.48
CA LEU A 50 -0.73 -1.57 -1.52
C LEU A 50 -0.91 -0.69 -2.75
N ASN A 51 0.16 -0.06 -3.22
CA ASN A 51 0.18 0.78 -4.40
C ASN A 51 1.23 0.26 -5.38
N TYR A 52 0.81 -0.15 -6.56
CA TYR A 52 1.69 -0.62 -7.63
C TYR A 52 1.84 0.47 -8.69
N SER A 53 3.07 0.91 -8.97
CA SER A 53 3.38 2.00 -9.93
C SER A 53 2.51 3.24 -9.74
N TRP A 54 2.09 3.52 -8.52
CA TRP A 54 1.17 4.62 -8.23
C TRP A 54 1.92 5.85 -7.78
N ARG A 55 1.61 6.98 -8.41
CA ARG A 55 2.03 8.32 -8.01
C ARG A 55 0.89 9.03 -7.31
N THR A 56 1.11 9.47 -6.10
CA THR A 56 0.11 10.18 -5.30
C THR A 56 0.26 11.70 -5.51
N ALA A 57 -0.83 12.35 -5.86
CA ALA A 57 -0.90 13.81 -5.91
C ALA A 57 -0.78 14.42 -4.50
N LEU A 58 -0.62 15.73 -4.43
CA LEU A 58 -0.52 16.45 -3.15
C LEU A 58 -1.80 16.28 -2.31
N HIS A 59 -1.65 15.74 -1.11
CA HIS A 59 -2.76 15.46 -0.20
C HIS A 59 -2.31 15.40 1.26
N ARG A 60 -3.26 15.18 2.16
CA ARG A 60 -3.06 14.81 3.56
C ARG A 60 -3.94 13.63 3.87
N ASP A 61 -3.44 12.66 4.62
CA ASP A 61 -4.27 11.55 5.07
C ASP A 61 -5.18 11.98 6.23
N ALA A 62 -6.47 11.80 6.05
CA ALA A 62 -7.47 12.18 7.03
C ALA A 62 -7.90 11.00 7.94
N GLY A 63 -7.62 9.77 7.51
CA GLY A 63 -8.14 8.55 8.15
C GLY A 63 -7.21 7.89 9.15
N ASP A 64 -5.97 8.35 9.27
CA ASP A 64 -4.94 7.75 10.11
C ASP A 64 -4.98 8.28 11.54
N TYR A 65 -4.52 7.47 12.47
CA TYR A 65 -4.40 7.88 13.87
C TYR A 65 -3.41 9.04 14.03
N ARG A 66 -3.90 10.20 14.50
CA ARG A 66 -3.15 11.47 14.51
C ARG A 66 -1.86 11.46 15.35
N LYS A 67 -1.79 10.62 16.38
CA LYS A 67 -0.59 10.51 17.24
C LYS A 67 0.36 9.41 16.76
N GLY A 68 -0.02 8.65 15.72
CA GLY A 68 0.80 7.66 15.02
C GLY A 68 1.55 8.25 13.83
N PHE A 69 2.10 7.37 13.02
CA PHE A 69 2.73 7.67 11.73
C PHE A 69 2.27 6.67 10.67
N GLY A 70 2.20 7.11 9.42
CA GLY A 70 2.21 6.23 8.26
C GLY A 70 3.63 5.66 8.06
N ASN A 71 3.72 4.38 7.78
CA ASN A 71 4.98 3.66 7.63
C ASN A 71 5.04 3.10 6.21
N LEU A 72 5.90 3.67 5.38
CA LEU A 72 6.07 3.33 3.98
C LEU A 72 7.24 2.38 3.81
N VAL A 73 7.03 1.29 3.08
CA VAL A 73 8.08 0.42 2.56
C VAL A 73 7.93 0.33 1.05
N VAL A 74 9.04 0.39 0.34
CA VAL A 74 9.06 0.23 -1.13
C VAL A 74 9.76 -1.07 -1.49
N LEU A 75 9.16 -1.81 -2.41
CA LEU A 75 9.72 -3.01 -3.01
C LEU A 75 9.78 -2.84 -4.52
N GLU A 76 10.80 -3.40 -5.14
CA GLU A 76 10.98 -3.50 -6.59
C GLU A 76 11.21 -4.97 -6.96
N ASP A 77 10.92 -5.33 -8.20
CA ASP A 77 11.26 -6.67 -8.69
C ASP A 77 12.78 -6.83 -8.79
N SER A 78 13.30 -7.90 -8.23
CA SER A 78 14.72 -8.23 -8.29
C SER A 78 15.24 -8.48 -9.70
N LYS A 79 14.37 -8.85 -10.65
CA LYS A 79 14.74 -9.10 -12.05
C LYS A 79 15.02 -7.80 -12.83
N ASN A 80 14.41 -6.69 -12.42
CA ASN A 80 14.50 -5.40 -13.11
C ASN A 80 14.70 -4.25 -12.10
N PRO A 81 15.78 -4.26 -11.30
CA PRO A 81 16.04 -3.21 -10.34
C PRO A 81 16.44 -1.92 -11.06
N ASN A 82 16.12 -0.80 -10.45
CA ASN A 82 16.56 0.53 -10.90
C ASN A 82 16.10 0.99 -12.29
N GLU A 83 14.97 0.48 -12.80
CA GLU A 83 14.41 0.94 -14.09
C GLU A 83 13.90 2.38 -14.04
N TRP A 84 13.67 2.91 -12.87
CA TRP A 84 13.09 4.22 -12.63
C TRP A 84 13.89 5.02 -11.59
N GLY A 85 13.76 6.33 -11.66
CA GLY A 85 14.12 7.31 -10.63
C GLY A 85 12.92 8.18 -10.30
N GLY A 86 13.12 9.23 -9.52
CA GLY A 86 12.02 10.08 -9.08
C GLY A 86 11.08 9.34 -8.10
N CYS A 87 9.80 9.65 -8.17
CA CYS A 87 8.78 9.16 -7.25
C CYS A 87 9.16 9.38 -5.77
N TYR A 88 9.89 10.48 -5.49
CA TYR A 88 10.32 10.85 -4.16
C TYR A 88 9.12 11.16 -3.28
N PHE A 89 9.19 10.79 -2.01
CA PHE A 89 8.21 11.21 -1.02
C PHE A 89 8.49 12.67 -0.67
N GLY A 90 7.65 13.57 -1.15
CA GLY A 90 7.81 15.02 -0.99
C GLY A 90 6.97 15.57 0.16
N LEU A 91 7.57 16.49 0.91
CA LEU A 91 6.93 17.31 1.94
C LEU A 91 7.10 18.80 1.55
N PRO A 92 6.26 19.32 0.62
CA PRO A 92 6.48 20.62 -0.01
C PRO A 92 6.55 21.79 0.97
N GLN A 93 5.77 21.75 2.04
CA GLN A 93 5.77 22.79 3.09
C GLN A 93 7.11 22.93 3.82
N TYR A 94 7.98 21.91 3.72
CA TYR A 94 9.32 21.93 4.32
C TYR A 94 10.44 22.01 3.28
N GLY A 95 10.10 21.98 1.98
CA GLY A 95 11.07 21.92 0.89
C GLY A 95 11.89 20.62 0.90
N ILE A 96 11.33 19.52 1.40
CA ILE A 96 12.03 18.23 1.55
C ILE A 96 11.45 17.18 0.61
N CYS A 97 12.34 16.42 -0.02
CA CYS A 97 12.01 15.19 -0.72
C CYS A 97 12.91 14.06 -0.24
N ALA A 98 12.31 12.90 0.07
CA ALA A 98 13.03 11.69 0.41
C ALA A 98 12.97 10.69 -0.74
N GLU A 99 14.11 10.21 -1.18
CA GLU A 99 14.17 9.05 -2.07
C GLU A 99 13.89 7.78 -1.26
N VAL A 100 12.87 7.01 -1.64
CA VAL A 100 12.50 5.75 -0.98
C VAL A 100 12.56 4.64 -2.01
N ARG A 101 13.57 3.79 -1.91
CA ARG A 101 13.90 2.72 -2.85
C ARG A 101 13.60 1.34 -2.28
N HIS A 102 13.94 0.30 -3.04
CA HIS A 102 13.75 -1.09 -2.63
C HIS A 102 14.39 -1.38 -1.26
N GLY A 103 13.58 -1.87 -0.35
CA GLY A 103 14.00 -2.20 1.02
C GLY A 103 14.04 -1.03 2.00
N ASP A 104 13.86 0.20 1.53
CA ASP A 104 13.81 1.37 2.39
C ASP A 104 12.52 1.42 3.21
N PHE A 105 12.66 1.95 4.42
CA PHE A 105 11.56 2.23 5.33
C PHE A 105 11.52 3.73 5.64
N LEU A 106 10.33 4.32 5.52
CA LEU A 106 10.07 5.71 5.87
C LEU A 106 8.87 5.79 6.83
N ALA A 107 9.07 6.33 8.04
CA ALA A 107 7.99 6.70 8.94
C ALA A 107 7.73 8.21 8.86
N ALA A 108 6.51 8.61 8.51
CA ALA A 108 6.15 10.00 8.29
C ALA A 108 4.84 10.39 8.96
N ASN A 109 4.72 11.67 9.33
CA ASN A 109 3.45 12.27 9.73
C ASN A 109 2.62 12.59 8.48
N VAL A 110 1.81 11.64 8.04
CA VAL A 110 0.97 11.73 6.83
C VAL A 110 -0.19 12.73 6.93
N HIS A 111 -0.39 13.36 8.10
CA HIS A 111 -1.30 14.50 8.24
C HIS A 111 -0.71 15.82 7.75
N GLN A 112 0.58 15.85 7.44
CA GLN A 112 1.22 16.94 6.71
C GLN A 112 0.99 16.79 5.21
N TRP A 113 1.06 17.90 4.46
CA TRP A 113 0.97 17.85 3.02
C TRP A 113 2.10 17.02 2.44
N HIS A 114 1.76 16.01 1.67
CA HIS A 114 2.75 15.13 1.03
C HIS A 114 2.28 14.67 -0.36
N CYS A 115 3.24 14.27 -1.17
CA CYS A 115 3.00 13.79 -2.53
C CYS A 115 4.14 12.87 -2.97
N ASN A 116 4.00 12.28 -4.17
CA ASN A 116 5.14 11.73 -4.88
C ASN A 116 5.50 12.63 -6.06
N THR A 117 6.81 12.83 -6.29
CA THR A 117 7.29 13.43 -7.54
C THR A 117 7.07 12.49 -8.73
N GLU A 118 7.35 12.96 -9.94
CA GLU A 118 7.21 12.10 -11.11
C GLU A 118 8.20 10.95 -11.13
N PHE A 119 7.81 9.87 -11.81
CA PHE A 119 8.74 8.83 -12.20
C PHE A 119 9.64 9.34 -13.34
N ILE A 120 10.92 9.01 -13.26
CA ILE A 120 11.91 9.32 -14.28
C ILE A 120 12.41 7.98 -14.84
N PRO A 121 12.15 7.66 -16.12
CA PRO A 121 12.70 6.45 -16.74
C PRO A 121 14.24 6.48 -16.70
N LYS A 122 14.85 5.41 -16.23
CA LYS A 122 16.32 5.22 -16.25
C LYS A 122 16.75 4.27 -17.37
N VAL A 123 15.82 3.50 -17.91
CA VAL A 123 16.06 2.56 -18.99
C VAL A 123 15.07 2.84 -20.12
N ASN A 124 15.59 3.06 -21.31
CA ASN A 124 14.78 3.24 -22.51
C ASN A 124 14.40 1.87 -23.06
N LYS A 125 13.21 1.38 -22.69
CA LYS A 125 12.58 0.22 -23.32
C LYS A 125 11.49 0.69 -24.27
N SER A 126 11.41 0.06 -25.43
CA SER A 126 10.31 0.29 -26.35
C SER A 126 8.99 -0.22 -25.78
N GLU A 127 7.86 0.31 -26.24
CA GLU A 127 6.52 -0.19 -25.85
C GLU A 127 6.40 -1.70 -26.10
N LYS A 128 6.98 -2.20 -27.21
CA LYS A 128 6.97 -3.62 -27.56
C LYS A 128 7.70 -4.47 -26.53
N GLU A 129 8.89 -4.05 -26.09
CA GLU A 129 9.67 -4.76 -25.07
C GLU A 129 8.92 -4.82 -23.75
N ILE A 130 8.31 -3.70 -23.31
CA ILE A 130 7.54 -3.64 -22.07
C ILE A 130 6.32 -4.57 -22.15
N VAL A 131 5.61 -4.58 -23.28
CA VAL A 131 4.47 -5.48 -23.50
C VAL A 131 4.91 -6.95 -23.45
N GLU A 132 6.03 -7.29 -24.08
CA GLU A 132 6.53 -8.68 -24.10
C GLU A 132 6.96 -9.13 -22.70
N ILE A 133 7.67 -8.30 -21.93
CA ILE A 133 8.02 -8.60 -20.53
C ILE A 133 6.76 -8.90 -19.69
N ASN A 134 5.71 -8.10 -19.86
CA ASN A 134 4.47 -8.30 -19.11
C ASN A 134 3.69 -9.55 -19.54
N LYS A 135 3.72 -9.88 -20.84
CA LYS A 135 3.15 -11.15 -21.35
C LYS A 135 3.86 -12.36 -20.76
N ASN A 136 5.19 -12.35 -20.77
CA ASN A 136 6.01 -13.42 -20.21
C ASN A 136 5.79 -13.58 -18.71
N PHE A 137 5.75 -12.48 -17.95
CA PHE A 137 5.40 -12.49 -16.52
C PHE A 137 4.01 -13.10 -16.27
N CYS A 138 3.01 -12.71 -17.04
CA CYS A 138 1.66 -13.25 -16.93
C CYS A 138 1.64 -14.76 -17.23
N TYR A 139 2.35 -15.19 -18.26
CA TYR A 139 2.46 -16.62 -18.65
C TYR A 139 3.12 -17.44 -17.53
N GLU A 140 4.27 -17.00 -17.03
CA GLU A 140 5.00 -17.68 -15.94
C GLU A 140 4.18 -17.80 -14.64
N ASN A 141 3.25 -16.88 -14.41
CA ASN A 141 2.41 -16.85 -13.22
C ASN A 141 0.98 -17.37 -13.45
N ASN A 142 0.69 -17.99 -14.58
CA ASN A 142 -0.64 -18.46 -14.96
C ASN A 142 -1.72 -17.36 -14.94
N ILE A 143 -1.36 -16.12 -15.30
CA ILE A 143 -2.25 -14.97 -15.38
C ILE A 143 -2.63 -14.76 -16.85
N LYS A 144 -3.94 -14.63 -17.13
CA LYS A 144 -4.41 -14.39 -18.49
C LYS A 144 -4.09 -12.97 -18.95
N PHE A 145 -3.19 -12.82 -19.94
CA PHE A 145 -2.94 -11.54 -20.60
C PHE A 145 -3.91 -11.38 -21.78
N THR A 146 -4.75 -10.34 -21.73
CA THR A 146 -5.81 -10.09 -22.71
C THR A 146 -5.52 -8.82 -23.52
N LYS A 147 -6.24 -8.61 -24.65
CA LYS A 147 -6.20 -7.35 -25.41
C LYS A 147 -6.52 -6.12 -24.54
N ASN A 148 -7.43 -6.28 -23.57
CA ASN A 148 -7.74 -5.21 -22.63
C ASN A 148 -6.59 -4.95 -21.66
N SER A 149 -5.89 -5.99 -21.20
CA SER A 149 -4.67 -5.85 -20.38
C SER A 149 -3.58 -5.09 -21.13
N GLU A 150 -3.37 -5.44 -22.40
CA GLU A 150 -2.42 -4.75 -23.28
C GLU A 150 -2.76 -3.28 -23.49
N LYS A 151 -4.04 -2.97 -23.78
CA LYS A 151 -4.51 -1.58 -23.91
C LYS A 151 -4.30 -0.75 -22.65
N LYS A 152 -4.57 -1.33 -21.48
CA LYS A 152 -4.31 -0.67 -20.18
C LYS A 152 -2.80 -0.46 -19.97
N LEU A 153 -1.97 -1.47 -20.29
CA LEU A 153 -0.53 -1.35 -20.16
C LEU A 153 0.03 -0.25 -21.06
N LEU A 154 -0.38 -0.19 -22.32
CA LEU A 154 0.03 0.87 -23.25
C LEU A 154 -0.36 2.26 -22.75
N ASN A 155 -1.56 2.41 -22.15
CA ASN A 155 -1.94 3.67 -21.52
C ASN A 155 -1.06 4.00 -20.29
N ASN A 156 -0.69 3.00 -19.50
CA ASN A 156 0.21 3.18 -18.37
C ASN A 156 1.63 3.58 -18.81
N ILE A 157 2.11 3.02 -19.92
CA ILE A 157 3.42 3.38 -20.49
C ILE A 157 3.44 4.87 -20.86
N LYS A 158 2.40 5.37 -21.56
CA LYS A 158 2.27 6.78 -21.94
C LYS A 158 2.29 7.74 -20.74
N ASN A 159 1.82 7.29 -19.60
CA ASN A 159 1.75 8.09 -18.36
C ASN A 159 2.89 7.80 -17.38
N ASN A 160 3.89 7.03 -17.75
CA ASN A 160 4.97 6.57 -16.86
C ASN A 160 4.45 5.84 -15.59
N TRP A 161 3.37 5.05 -15.69
CA TRP A 161 2.76 4.28 -14.59
C TRP A 161 3.01 2.77 -14.73
N HIS A 162 4.02 2.37 -15.47
CA HIS A 162 4.33 0.97 -15.76
C HIS A 162 5.54 0.43 -14.97
N PHE A 163 6.16 1.26 -14.16
CA PHE A 163 7.36 0.89 -13.43
C PHE A 163 7.07 -0.12 -12.32
N ASN A 164 8.01 -1.01 -12.13
CA ASN A 164 7.94 -2.07 -11.15
C ASN A 164 8.27 -1.54 -9.74
N ARG A 165 7.34 -0.80 -9.16
CA ARG A 165 7.41 -0.26 -7.81
C ARG A 165 6.15 -0.63 -7.04
N LEU A 166 6.32 -1.46 -6.02
CA LEU A 166 5.28 -1.74 -5.03
C LEU A 166 5.57 -0.91 -3.78
N SER A 167 4.68 0.01 -3.44
CA SER A 167 4.74 0.69 -2.14
C SER A 167 3.65 0.16 -1.21
N MET A 168 4.05 -0.10 0.03
CA MET A 168 3.18 -0.60 1.08
C MET A 168 3.17 0.42 2.21
N VAL A 169 1.97 0.90 2.57
CA VAL A 169 1.79 1.84 3.67
C VAL A 169 1.07 1.15 4.81
N PHE A 170 1.71 1.09 5.97
CA PHE A 170 1.22 0.46 7.19
C PHE A 170 0.80 1.56 8.17
N TYR A 171 -0.44 1.51 8.65
CA TYR A 171 -0.95 2.53 9.55
C TYR A 171 -2.08 2.02 10.45
N LEU A 172 -2.41 2.80 11.46
CA LEU A 172 -3.58 2.58 12.31
C LEU A 172 -4.71 3.50 11.84
N ARG A 173 -5.80 2.91 11.36
CA ARG A 173 -6.94 3.67 10.82
C ARG A 173 -7.88 4.11 11.93
N GLU A 174 -8.07 5.43 12.09
CA GLU A 174 -8.86 6.02 13.17
C GLU A 174 -10.33 5.53 13.18
N ASN A 175 -10.94 5.37 12.01
CA ASN A 175 -12.34 4.94 11.93
C ASN A 175 -12.57 3.50 12.42
N MET A 176 -11.56 2.62 12.30
CA MET A 176 -11.64 1.26 12.83
C MET A 176 -11.65 1.24 14.35
N LEU A 177 -11.07 2.26 14.98
CA LEU A 177 -11.02 2.39 16.44
C LEU A 177 -12.38 2.78 17.06
N ARG A 178 -13.35 3.11 16.23
CA ARG A 178 -14.74 3.42 16.64
C ARG A 178 -15.66 2.21 16.51
N CYS A 179 -15.21 1.13 15.91
CA CYS A 179 -15.97 -0.11 15.83
C CYS A 179 -15.97 -0.78 17.21
N LYS A 180 -17.17 -1.07 17.69
CA LYS A 180 -17.35 -1.89 18.90
C LYS A 180 -17.39 -3.35 18.46
N ASP A 181 -16.86 -4.21 19.26
CA ASP A 181 -16.79 -5.67 19.17
C ASP A 181 -17.21 -6.33 17.84
N LEU A 182 -16.28 -7.09 17.24
CA LEU A 182 -16.51 -7.85 16.00
C LEU A 182 -17.71 -8.81 16.08
N ASP A 183 -18.08 -9.30 17.26
CA ASP A 183 -19.22 -10.20 17.41
C ASP A 183 -20.54 -9.50 17.06
N ASN A 184 -20.70 -8.24 17.43
CA ASN A 184 -21.86 -7.43 17.02
C ASN A 184 -21.83 -6.96 15.56
N THR A 185 -20.65 -6.99 14.88
CA THR A 185 -20.54 -6.62 13.47
C THR A 185 -20.63 -7.80 12.53
N LYS A 186 -20.23 -9.02 12.99
CA LYS A 186 -20.35 -10.26 12.19
C LYS A 186 -21.81 -10.53 11.84
N ASP A 187 -22.72 -10.42 12.80
CA ASP A 187 -24.14 -10.65 12.57
C ASP A 187 -24.76 -9.66 11.58
N LYS A 188 -24.44 -8.37 11.72
CA LYS A 188 -24.93 -7.32 10.81
C LYS A 188 -24.35 -7.40 9.40
N THR A 189 -23.11 -7.86 9.25
CA THR A 189 -22.47 -8.04 7.95
C THR A 189 -23.02 -9.29 7.25
N GLN A 190 -23.24 -10.38 7.98
CA GLN A 190 -23.87 -11.59 7.45
C GLN A 190 -25.34 -11.34 7.05
N GLU A 191 -26.10 -10.60 7.85
CA GLU A 191 -27.46 -10.18 7.48
C GLU A 191 -27.49 -9.30 6.23
N LYS A 192 -26.52 -8.36 6.08
CA LYS A 192 -26.41 -7.54 4.88
C LYS A 192 -26.09 -8.37 3.64
N ILE A 193 -25.13 -9.29 3.75
CA ILE A 193 -24.76 -10.21 2.66
C ILE A 193 -25.94 -11.13 2.28
N LEU A 194 -26.67 -11.65 3.26
CA LEU A 194 -27.87 -12.46 3.05
C LEU A 194 -29.01 -11.66 2.38
N LYS A 195 -29.24 -10.42 2.79
CA LYS A 195 -30.24 -9.52 2.16
C LYS A 195 -29.84 -9.19 0.71
N THR A 196 -28.57 -8.90 0.44
CA THR A 196 -28.09 -8.62 -0.93
C THR A 196 -28.17 -9.86 -1.81
N LYS A 197 -27.87 -11.07 -1.30
CA LYS A 197 -28.04 -12.32 -2.06
C LYS A 197 -29.51 -12.62 -2.36
N LYS A 198 -30.42 -12.36 -1.43
CA LYS A 198 -31.87 -12.53 -1.67
C LYS A 198 -32.43 -11.55 -2.71
N SER A 199 -31.92 -10.32 -2.77
CA SER A 199 -32.34 -9.34 -3.80
C SER A 199 -31.79 -9.64 -5.19
N LEU A 200 -30.73 -10.44 -5.32
CA LEU A 200 -30.15 -10.87 -6.60
C LEU A 200 -30.79 -12.16 -7.17
N VAL A 201 -31.61 -12.85 -6.39
CA VAL A 201 -32.29 -14.10 -6.79
C VAL A 201 -33.76 -13.85 -7.18
N VAL A 202 -34.27 -12.64 -7.07
CA VAL A 202 -35.68 -12.28 -7.33
C VAL A 202 -35.84 -11.37 -8.58
N ASN A 203 -34.80 -11.28 -9.42
CA ASN A 203 -34.91 -10.61 -10.75
C ASN A 203 -34.42 -11.52 -11.84
#